data_c48bae8ebfdd50b62d6c37b042b3659c
#
_entry.id   c48bae8ebfdd50b62d6c37b042b3659c
#
_cell.length_a   1.000
_cell.length_b   1.000
_cell.length_c   1.000
_cell.angle_alpha   90.00
_cell.angle_beta   90.00
_cell.angle_gamma   90.00
#
_symmetry.space_group_name_H-M   'P 1'
#
loop_
_entity.id
_entity.type
_entity.pdbx_description
1 polymer ?
#
loop_
_entity_poly.entity_id
_entity_poly.type
_entity_poly.pdbx_seq_one_letter_code
_entity_poly.pdbx_strand_id
1 'polypeptide(L)'
;MQNKHFNIDIKMAGKRIKALFMSTVLLIGTFSMLLLTGCSSDTGYDDDRISIVCTTFPQYDWLSQIIGDNSDKFRLTLLINGGVDLHSYQPSAKDMTKISSADVFVYVGGESDAWVLDAVRETKNNDMIKVNMMELISDRTKEEEVIEG
;
A
#
# COMPACT_ATOMS: atom_id res chain seq x y z
N MET A 1 -0.23 19.66 75.03
CA MET A 1 -0.29 20.63 73.89
C MET A 1 0.46 20.13 72.61
N GLN A 2 1.13 19.00 72.62
CA GLN A 2 1.96 18.48 71.48
C GLN A 2 1.20 17.74 70.35
N ASN A 3 0.02 17.20 70.63
CA ASN A 3 -0.71 16.37 69.67
C ASN A 3 -1.35 17.14 68.46
N LYS A 4 -1.51 18.46 68.60
CA LYS A 4 -2.21 19.27 67.59
C LYS A 4 -1.26 19.66 66.42
N HIS A 5 0.01 19.86 66.70
CA HIS A 5 1.03 20.15 65.66
C HIS A 5 1.34 18.93 64.77
N PHE A 6 1.44 17.74 65.37
CA PHE A 6 1.75 16.52 64.66
C PHE A 6 0.63 16.13 63.67
N ASN A 7 -0.64 16.32 64.00
CA ASN A 7 -1.76 16.06 63.11
C ASN A 7 -1.87 17.03 61.93
N ILE A 8 -1.36 18.27 62.09
CA ILE A 8 -1.39 19.27 61.02
C ILE A 8 -0.33 18.92 59.97
N ASP A 9 0.86 18.45 60.41
CA ASP A 9 1.95 18.07 59.52
C ASP A 9 1.61 16.84 58.66
N ILE A 10 0.95 15.84 59.20
CA ILE A 10 0.49 14.67 58.47
C ILE A 10 -0.59 15.05 57.45
N LYS A 11 -1.48 15.97 57.78
CA LYS A 11 -2.53 16.43 56.89
C LYS A 11 -2.00 17.27 55.73
N MET A 12 -0.96 18.06 55.97
CA MET A 12 -0.25 18.84 54.95
C MET A 12 0.63 17.94 54.08
N ALA A 13 1.32 16.95 54.62
CA ALA A 13 2.07 15.95 53.85
C ALA A 13 1.15 15.15 52.91
N GLY A 14 -0.03 14.71 53.38
CA GLY A 14 -1.01 14.01 52.56
C GLY A 14 -1.55 14.85 51.42
N LYS A 15 -1.74 16.16 51.58
CA LYS A 15 -2.17 17.07 50.48
C LYS A 15 -1.03 17.26 49.45
N ARG A 16 0.23 17.37 49.89
CA ARG A 16 1.38 17.50 48.97
C ARG A 16 1.61 16.24 48.17
N ILE A 17 1.47 15.07 48.78
CA ILE A 17 1.56 13.76 48.10
C ILE A 17 0.46 13.60 47.04
N LYS A 18 -0.78 13.96 47.35
CA LYS A 18 -1.88 13.93 46.37
C LYS A 18 -1.67 14.91 45.22
N ALA A 19 -1.14 16.10 45.50
CA ALA A 19 -0.83 17.09 44.47
C ALA A 19 0.32 16.62 43.55
N LEU A 20 1.35 15.99 44.11
CA LEU A 20 2.44 15.36 43.33
C LEU A 20 1.93 14.22 42.48
N PHE A 21 1.06 13.35 42.99
CA PHE A 21 0.46 12.26 42.20
C PHE A 21 -0.42 12.77 41.05
N MET A 22 -1.24 13.80 41.33
CA MET A 22 -2.04 14.44 40.28
C MET A 22 -1.18 15.09 39.19
N SER A 23 -0.08 15.73 39.56
CA SER A 23 0.86 16.36 38.62
C SER A 23 1.59 15.32 37.76
N THR A 24 2.01 14.19 38.32
CA THR A 24 2.66 13.11 37.57
C THR A 24 1.69 12.40 36.61
N VAL A 25 0.45 12.16 37.02
CA VAL A 25 -0.58 11.57 36.14
C VAL A 25 -0.91 12.51 34.98
N LEU A 26 -0.96 13.83 35.23
CA LEU A 26 -1.20 14.83 34.19
C LEU A 26 -0.04 14.89 33.18
N LEU A 27 1.21 14.85 33.67
CA LEU A 27 2.41 14.83 32.82
C LEU A 27 2.53 13.56 31.97
N ILE A 28 2.19 12.39 32.52
CA ILE A 28 2.17 11.13 31.78
C ILE A 28 1.05 11.14 30.72
N GLY A 29 -0.12 11.68 31.05
CA GLY A 29 -1.25 11.80 30.12
C GLY A 29 -0.93 12.70 28.92
N THR A 30 -0.28 13.84 29.13
CA THR A 30 0.11 14.76 28.05
C THR A 30 1.24 14.19 27.19
N PHE A 31 2.18 13.46 27.79
CA PHE A 31 3.26 12.81 27.03
C PHE A 31 2.76 11.63 26.19
N SER A 32 1.77 10.88 26.68
CA SER A 32 1.14 9.80 25.93
C SER A 32 0.37 10.31 24.70
N MET A 33 -0.21 11.50 24.78
CA MET A 33 -0.94 12.10 23.66
C MET A 33 -0.04 12.61 22.55
N LEU A 34 1.23 12.95 22.86
CA LEU A 34 2.21 13.34 21.86
C LEU A 34 2.77 12.15 21.06
N LEU A 35 2.67 10.93 21.58
CA LEU A 35 3.15 9.73 20.89
C LEU A 35 2.11 9.15 19.89
N LEU A 36 0.87 9.60 19.92
CA LEU A 36 -0.20 9.21 19.01
C LEU A 36 -0.25 10.06 17.72
N THR A 37 0.57 11.12 17.61
CA THR A 37 0.81 11.82 16.34
C THR A 37 1.92 11.15 15.55
N GLY A 38 2.02 9.81 15.63
CA GLY A 38 2.92 8.99 14.86
C GLY A 38 2.33 8.67 13.50
N CYS A 39 2.91 9.26 12.48
CA CYS A 39 2.96 8.82 11.10
C CYS A 39 1.63 8.49 10.44
N SER A 40 0.88 9.51 10.13
CA SER A 40 0.27 9.59 8.83
C SER A 40 1.33 10.19 7.89
N SER A 41 2.34 9.41 7.53
CA SER A 41 3.12 9.67 6.33
C SER A 41 2.32 9.13 5.14
N ASP A 42 1.10 9.57 5.02
CA ASP A 42 0.47 9.71 3.75
C ASP A 42 1.11 10.97 3.13
N THR A 43 2.29 10.79 2.58
CA THR A 43 2.77 11.66 1.53
C THR A 43 1.90 11.31 0.32
N GLY A 44 0.62 11.64 0.41
CA GLY A 44 -0.22 11.85 -0.72
C GLY A 44 0.38 13.01 -1.50
N TYR A 45 1.45 12.76 -2.21
CA TYR A 45 1.67 13.46 -3.45
C TYR A 45 0.45 13.05 -4.27
N ASP A 46 -0.46 13.98 -4.41
CA ASP A 46 -1.48 13.94 -5.44
C ASP A 46 -0.69 13.93 -6.74
N ASP A 47 -0.34 12.73 -7.17
CA ASP A 47 0.43 12.49 -8.38
C ASP A 47 -0.60 12.48 -9.49
N ASP A 48 -0.86 13.65 -10.05
CA ASP A 48 -1.81 13.87 -11.16
C ASP A 48 -1.49 13.02 -12.41
N ARG A 49 -0.40 12.24 -12.37
CA ARG A 49 -0.01 11.37 -13.46
C ARG A 49 -0.88 10.13 -13.52
N ILE A 50 -1.23 9.75 -14.73
CA ILE A 50 -1.91 8.47 -14.99
C ILE A 50 -1.00 7.31 -14.58
N SER A 51 -1.45 6.52 -13.61
CA SER A 51 -0.70 5.36 -13.09
C SER A 51 -0.95 4.13 -13.94
N ILE A 52 0.08 3.65 -14.61
CA ILE A 52 0.04 2.43 -15.42
C ILE A 52 0.86 1.36 -14.72
N VAL A 53 0.23 0.23 -14.42
CA VAL A 53 0.92 -0.97 -13.89
C VAL A 53 0.88 -2.05 -14.94
N CYS A 54 2.02 -2.67 -15.23
CA CYS A 54 2.12 -3.80 -16.13
C CYS A 54 2.79 -5.00 -15.47
N THR A 55 2.40 -6.22 -15.85
CA THR A 55 2.87 -7.44 -15.20
C THR A 55 4.29 -7.78 -15.58
N THR A 56 4.66 -7.74 -16.86
CA THR A 56 5.93 -8.25 -17.37
C THR A 56 6.75 -7.21 -18.11
N PHE A 57 8.05 -7.48 -18.26
CA PHE A 57 9.01 -6.55 -18.88
C PHE A 57 8.67 -6.19 -20.34
N PRO A 58 8.25 -7.10 -21.24
CA PRO A 58 7.90 -6.71 -22.62
C PRO A 58 6.83 -5.62 -22.67
N GLN A 59 5.80 -5.72 -21.83
CA GLN A 59 4.75 -4.70 -21.74
C GLN A 59 5.31 -3.37 -21.25
N TYR A 60 6.19 -3.42 -20.23
CA TYR A 60 6.85 -2.25 -19.69
C TYR A 60 7.70 -1.53 -20.78
N ASP A 61 8.45 -2.29 -21.55
CA ASP A 61 9.30 -1.75 -22.62
C ASP A 61 8.45 -1.07 -23.70
N TRP A 62 7.40 -1.74 -24.18
CA TRP A 62 6.51 -1.17 -25.19
C TRP A 62 5.79 0.08 -24.69
N LEU A 63 5.25 0.03 -23.47
CA LEU A 63 4.59 1.17 -22.86
C LEU A 63 5.55 2.35 -22.65
N SER A 64 6.77 2.08 -22.25
CA SER A 64 7.78 3.13 -22.08
C SER A 64 8.10 3.83 -23.40
N GLN A 65 8.16 3.08 -24.50
CA GLN A 65 8.39 3.64 -25.85
C GLN A 65 7.18 4.43 -26.34
N ILE A 66 5.95 3.97 -26.05
CA ILE A 66 4.72 4.68 -26.40
C ILE A 66 4.60 5.99 -25.62
N ILE A 67 4.92 5.98 -24.32
CA ILE A 67 4.92 7.16 -23.45
C ILE A 67 5.97 8.18 -23.93
N GLY A 68 7.17 7.70 -24.31
CA GLY A 68 8.27 8.55 -24.80
C GLY A 68 8.57 9.69 -23.81
N ASP A 69 8.56 10.90 -24.30
CA ASP A 69 8.91 12.11 -23.54
C ASP A 69 7.76 12.61 -22.62
N ASN A 70 6.61 11.90 -22.56
CA ASN A 70 5.48 12.30 -21.73
C ASN A 70 5.52 11.69 -20.31
N SER A 71 6.67 11.37 -19.78
CA SER A 71 6.84 10.80 -18.43
C SER A 71 6.36 11.71 -17.29
N ASP A 72 6.17 13.00 -17.59
CA ASP A 72 5.53 13.97 -16.70
C ASP A 72 4.02 13.74 -16.51
N LYS A 73 3.37 13.04 -17.44
CA LYS A 73 1.93 12.73 -17.43
C LYS A 73 1.62 11.29 -17.00
N PHE A 74 2.61 10.40 -17.09
CA PHE A 74 2.42 8.99 -16.83
C PHE A 74 3.42 8.46 -15.79
N ARG A 75 2.94 7.57 -14.93
CA ARG A 75 3.76 6.79 -14.03
C ARG A 75 3.66 5.32 -14.41
N LEU A 76 4.71 4.79 -15.04
CA LEU A 76 4.77 3.41 -15.46
C LEU A 76 5.46 2.55 -14.38
N THR A 77 4.82 1.46 -13.99
CA THR A 77 5.31 0.54 -12.95
C THR A 77 5.34 -0.89 -13.48
N LEU A 78 6.51 -1.52 -13.41
CA LEU A 78 6.67 -2.95 -13.64
C LEU A 78 6.37 -3.71 -12.34
N LEU A 79 5.47 -4.68 -12.40
CA LEU A 79 5.06 -5.47 -11.24
C LEU A 79 6.04 -6.62 -10.97
N ILE A 80 6.27 -7.47 -11.96
CA ILE A 80 7.12 -8.65 -11.86
C ILE A 80 8.49 -8.31 -12.41
N ASN A 81 9.47 -8.14 -11.50
CA ASN A 81 10.83 -7.75 -11.85
C ASN A 81 11.79 -8.93 -11.68
N GLY A 82 12.65 -9.16 -12.69
CA GLY A 82 13.88 -9.94 -12.69
C GLY A 82 13.83 -11.35 -12.10
N GLY A 83 13.72 -12.38 -12.96
CA GLY A 83 14.01 -13.78 -12.58
C GLY A 83 12.91 -14.51 -11.79
N VAL A 84 11.74 -13.90 -11.67
CA VAL A 84 10.57 -14.55 -11.06
C VAL A 84 9.92 -15.44 -12.11
N ASP A 85 9.63 -16.69 -11.75
CA ASP A 85 8.84 -17.59 -12.58
C ASP A 85 7.36 -17.14 -12.60
N LEU A 86 6.87 -16.82 -13.80
CA LEU A 86 5.52 -16.32 -14.01
C LEU A 86 4.44 -17.32 -13.62
N HIS A 87 4.69 -18.63 -13.78
CA HIS A 87 3.74 -19.67 -13.46
C HIS A 87 3.51 -19.84 -11.95
N SER A 88 4.49 -19.46 -11.14
CA SER A 88 4.43 -19.55 -9.68
C SER A 88 4.28 -18.19 -9.00
N TYR A 89 4.16 -17.11 -9.76
CA TYR A 89 4.06 -15.77 -9.19
C TYR A 89 2.76 -15.59 -8.39
N GLN A 90 2.91 -15.07 -7.19
CA GLN A 90 1.81 -14.66 -6.33
C GLN A 90 2.05 -13.20 -5.89
N PRO A 91 1.09 -12.29 -6.10
CA PRO A 91 1.27 -10.89 -5.75
C PRO A 91 1.43 -10.72 -4.25
N SER A 92 2.44 -9.94 -3.85
CA SER A 92 2.60 -9.52 -2.46
C SER A 92 1.57 -8.44 -2.08
N ALA A 93 1.40 -8.17 -0.77
CA ALA A 93 0.56 -7.05 -0.32
C ALA A 93 0.98 -5.70 -0.93
N LYS A 94 2.29 -5.51 -1.17
CA LYS A 94 2.81 -4.32 -1.84
C LYS A 94 2.40 -4.27 -3.31
N ASP A 95 2.36 -5.40 -3.99
CA ASP A 95 1.93 -5.48 -5.38
C ASP A 95 0.43 -5.25 -5.50
N MET A 96 -0.35 -5.78 -4.57
CA MET A 96 -1.79 -5.49 -4.47
C MET A 96 -2.07 -3.99 -4.26
N THR A 97 -1.24 -3.30 -3.48
CA THR A 97 -1.35 -1.83 -3.32
C THR A 97 -1.08 -1.10 -4.63
N LYS A 98 -0.05 -1.50 -5.39
CA LYS A 98 0.26 -0.90 -6.70
C LYS A 98 -0.91 -1.10 -7.69
N ILE A 99 -1.44 -2.34 -7.77
CA ILE A 99 -2.56 -2.67 -8.64
C ILE A 99 -3.80 -1.85 -8.26
N SER A 100 -4.13 -1.78 -6.96
CA SER A 100 -5.31 -1.06 -6.47
C SER A 100 -5.26 0.45 -6.73
N SER A 101 -4.07 1.02 -6.87
CA SER A 101 -3.85 2.45 -7.16
C SER A 101 -3.61 2.74 -8.64
N ALA A 102 -3.74 1.74 -9.52
CA ALA A 102 -3.54 1.91 -10.95
C ALA A 102 -4.79 2.48 -11.62
N ASP A 103 -4.58 3.39 -12.58
CA ASP A 103 -5.62 3.83 -13.52
C ASP A 103 -5.71 2.85 -14.70
N VAL A 104 -4.58 2.26 -15.07
CA VAL A 104 -4.48 1.26 -16.14
C VAL A 104 -3.68 0.06 -15.64
N PHE A 105 -4.23 -1.13 -15.79
CA PHE A 105 -3.54 -2.38 -15.48
C PHE A 105 -3.42 -3.26 -16.72
N VAL A 106 -2.19 -3.54 -17.14
CA VAL A 106 -1.86 -4.28 -18.36
C VAL A 106 -1.25 -5.63 -17.99
N TYR A 107 -1.82 -6.72 -18.49
CA TYR A 107 -1.38 -8.08 -18.23
C TYR A 107 -1.45 -8.95 -19.49
N VAL A 108 -0.73 -10.06 -19.50
CA VAL A 108 -0.68 -10.95 -20.67
C VAL A 108 -2.00 -11.67 -20.85
N GLY A 109 -2.53 -12.25 -19.79
CA GLY A 109 -3.66 -13.17 -19.82
C GLY A 109 -3.21 -14.64 -19.91
N GLY A 110 -4.20 -15.56 -19.99
CA GLY A 110 -3.92 -16.98 -19.98
C GLY A 110 -3.60 -17.56 -18.61
N GLU A 111 -3.08 -18.79 -18.59
CA GLU A 111 -2.85 -19.55 -17.35
C GLU A 111 -1.84 -18.90 -16.40
N SER A 112 -0.78 -18.29 -16.93
CA SER A 112 0.25 -17.63 -16.11
C SER A 112 -0.25 -16.42 -15.35
N ASP A 113 -1.35 -15.81 -15.81
CA ASP A 113 -1.97 -14.64 -15.21
C ASP A 113 -3.31 -14.96 -14.52
N ALA A 114 -3.56 -16.23 -14.17
CA ALA A 114 -4.82 -16.64 -13.50
C ALA A 114 -5.06 -15.88 -12.19
N TRP A 115 -4.00 -15.54 -11.46
CA TRP A 115 -4.04 -14.75 -10.24
C TRP A 115 -4.60 -13.33 -10.45
N VAL A 116 -4.52 -12.79 -11.68
CA VAL A 116 -4.98 -11.42 -11.99
C VAL A 116 -6.47 -11.27 -11.74
N LEU A 117 -7.27 -12.28 -12.03
CA LEU A 117 -8.72 -12.24 -11.82
C LEU A 117 -9.07 -12.01 -10.35
N ASP A 118 -8.34 -12.65 -9.45
CA ASP A 118 -8.53 -12.50 -8.01
C ASP A 118 -8.01 -11.14 -7.54
N ALA A 119 -6.82 -10.73 -7.98
CA ALA A 119 -6.25 -9.44 -7.67
C ALA A 119 -7.17 -8.28 -8.08
N VAL A 120 -7.75 -8.34 -9.26
CA VAL A 120 -8.66 -7.31 -9.78
C VAL A 120 -9.99 -7.27 -9.00
N ARG A 121 -10.51 -8.40 -8.54
CA ARG A 121 -11.72 -8.43 -7.69
C ARG A 121 -11.51 -7.75 -6.34
N GLU A 122 -10.30 -7.83 -5.81
CA GLU A 122 -9.97 -7.22 -4.52
C GLU A 122 -9.70 -5.72 -4.62
N THR A 123 -9.53 -5.18 -5.83
CA THR A 123 -9.31 -3.75 -6.01
C THR A 123 -10.60 -2.97 -5.80
N LYS A 124 -10.48 -1.80 -5.16
CA LYS A 124 -11.60 -0.88 -4.94
C LYS A 124 -11.78 0.13 -6.08
N ASN A 125 -10.82 0.19 -7.02
CA ASN A 125 -10.88 1.10 -8.16
C ASN A 125 -11.74 0.48 -9.27
N ASN A 126 -13.00 0.86 -9.33
CA ASN A 126 -13.94 0.41 -10.35
C ASN A 126 -13.70 1.06 -11.72
N ASP A 127 -13.00 2.19 -11.76
CA ASP A 127 -12.71 2.95 -12.96
C ASP A 127 -11.40 2.50 -13.64
N MET A 128 -10.68 1.57 -13.03
CA MET A 128 -9.44 1.02 -13.58
C MET A 128 -9.66 0.36 -14.94
N ILE A 129 -8.92 0.81 -15.94
CA ILE A 129 -8.88 0.20 -17.27
C ILE A 129 -8.03 -1.07 -17.21
N LYS A 130 -8.62 -2.21 -17.56
CA LYS A 130 -7.98 -3.53 -17.56
C LYS A 130 -7.67 -3.93 -18.99
N VAL A 131 -6.40 -4.14 -19.30
CA VAL A 131 -5.95 -4.50 -20.64
C VAL A 131 -5.40 -5.94 -20.62
N ASN A 132 -6.21 -6.89 -21.08
CA ASN A 132 -5.79 -8.26 -21.31
C ASN A 132 -5.23 -8.37 -22.74
N MET A 133 -3.92 -8.59 -22.88
CA MET A 133 -3.28 -8.60 -24.19
C MET A 133 -3.70 -9.80 -25.05
N MET A 134 -3.86 -10.99 -24.44
CA MET A 134 -4.33 -12.19 -25.15
C MET A 134 -5.75 -11.99 -25.72
N GLU A 135 -6.61 -11.35 -24.95
CA GLU A 135 -7.97 -11.04 -25.39
C GLU A 135 -7.99 -10.05 -26.55
N LEU A 136 -7.14 -9.01 -26.50
CA LEU A 136 -7.03 -8.01 -27.57
C LEU A 136 -6.59 -8.58 -28.92
N ILE A 137 -5.81 -9.66 -28.91
CA ILE A 137 -5.29 -10.30 -30.13
C ILE A 137 -5.89 -11.69 -30.37
N SER A 138 -7.01 -12.01 -29.73
CA SER A 138 -7.63 -13.34 -29.75
C SER A 138 -7.96 -13.83 -31.16
N ASP A 139 -8.25 -12.92 -32.10
CA ASP A 139 -8.48 -13.22 -33.51
C ASP A 139 -7.20 -13.64 -34.25
N ARG A 140 -6.04 -13.46 -33.68
CA ARG A 140 -4.72 -13.75 -34.27
C ARG A 140 -3.93 -14.81 -33.51
N THR A 141 -4.41 -15.22 -32.36
CA THR A 141 -3.80 -16.31 -31.58
C THR A 141 -4.13 -17.65 -32.24
N LYS A 142 -3.15 -18.58 -32.24
CA LYS A 142 -3.36 -19.98 -32.62
C LYS A 142 -3.17 -20.82 -31.37
N GLU A 143 -4.02 -21.82 -31.22
CA GLU A 143 -3.79 -22.85 -30.23
C GLU A 143 -2.56 -23.66 -30.60
N GLU A 144 -1.75 -24.02 -29.60
CA GLU A 144 -0.59 -24.86 -29.80
C GLU A 144 -1.07 -26.28 -30.12
N GLU A 145 -0.63 -26.85 -31.23
CA GLU A 145 -0.97 -28.23 -31.58
C GLU A 145 -0.24 -29.16 -30.59
N VAL A 146 -1.00 -29.88 -29.77
CA VAL A 146 -0.46 -30.93 -28.91
C VAL A 146 -0.06 -32.08 -29.80
N ILE A 147 1.23 -32.23 -30.09
CA ILE A 147 1.77 -33.41 -30.77
C ILE A 147 1.84 -34.52 -29.72
N GLU A 148 0.86 -35.39 -29.72
CA GLU A 148 0.95 -36.64 -28.95
C GLU A 148 2.11 -37.48 -29.52
N GLY A 149 3.18 -37.62 -28.70
CA GLY A 149 4.36 -38.42 -29.01
C GLY A 149 4.20 -39.87 -28.55
#